data_734b4d78ec2a059c92386884c8f86837
#
_entry.id   734b4d78ec2a059c92386884c8f86837
#
_cell.length_a   1.000
_cell.length_b   1.000
_cell.length_c   1.000
_cell.angle_alpha   90.00
_cell.angle_beta   90.00
_cell.angle_gamma   90.00
#
_symmetry.space_group_name_H-M   'P 1'
#
loop_
_entity.id
_entity.type
_entity.pdbx_description
1 polymer ?
#
loop_
_entity_poly.entity_id
_entity_poly.type
_entity_poly.pdbx_seq_one_letter_code
_entity_poly.pdbx_strand_id
1 'polypeptide(L)'
;MIPIKVYADRKRLMHRVLTCFLALVFVSGPVRSQNGNDETKIIALENLWNQMQLQHDAGAMEKILDSDFVLTDYDGAVLSKAQFLAAIRDTSDQLTVEVSEDMKLHRHGDTVIVTGATHEKGTNKGKHYEHRGRFTDTWIRKNGEWLCVASHLGLISK
;
A
#
# COMPACT_ATOMS: atom_id res chain seq x y z
N MET A 1 -81.72 -2.98 -23.86
CA MET A 1 -81.56 -2.34 -22.53
C MET A 1 -80.32 -2.98 -21.89
N ILE A 2 -79.18 -2.38 -22.07
CA ILE A 2 -77.87 -2.90 -21.60
C ILE A 2 -77.35 -1.93 -20.53
N PRO A 3 -77.05 -2.37 -19.29
CA PRO A 3 -76.76 -1.45 -18.23
C PRO A 3 -75.30 -0.93 -18.32
N ILE A 4 -75.22 0.36 -18.15
CA ILE A 4 -73.98 1.19 -18.02
C ILE A 4 -73.25 0.84 -16.68
N LYS A 5 -72.29 -0.03 -16.76
CA LYS A 5 -71.44 -0.32 -15.56
C LYS A 5 -70.01 -0.73 -15.87
N VAL A 6 -69.36 -0.16 -16.86
CA VAL A 6 -67.97 -0.48 -17.24
C VAL A 6 -67.09 0.77 -17.34
N TYR A 7 -67.50 1.95 -16.86
CA TYR A 7 -66.68 3.17 -17.08
C TYR A 7 -65.99 3.74 -15.80
N ALA A 8 -66.07 3.05 -14.68
CA ALA A 8 -65.54 3.57 -13.41
C ALA A 8 -64.17 2.98 -12.98
N ASP A 9 -63.65 1.99 -13.69
CA ASP A 9 -62.47 1.25 -13.20
C ASP A 9 -61.14 1.60 -13.89
N ARG A 10 -61.19 2.45 -14.90
CA ARG A 10 -59.94 2.88 -15.61
C ARG A 10 -59.18 4.04 -14.95
N LYS A 11 -59.79 4.79 -14.04
CA LYS A 11 -59.15 5.93 -13.38
C LYS A 11 -58.38 5.58 -12.09
N ARG A 12 -58.58 4.40 -11.54
CA ARG A 12 -57.85 3.96 -10.32
C ARG A 12 -56.55 3.22 -10.60
N LEU A 13 -56.33 2.76 -11.83
CA LEU A 13 -55.12 2.03 -12.22
C LEU A 13 -53.96 2.96 -12.62
N MET A 14 -54.27 4.22 -12.97
CA MET A 14 -53.28 5.19 -13.46
C MET A 14 -52.58 5.97 -12.34
N HIS A 15 -53.02 5.86 -11.10
CA HIS A 15 -52.43 6.55 -9.93
C HIS A 15 -51.48 5.66 -9.08
N ARG A 16 -51.26 4.40 -9.48
CA ARG A 16 -50.38 3.47 -8.76
C ARG A 16 -49.02 3.21 -9.41
N VAL A 17 -48.77 3.78 -10.61
CA VAL A 17 -47.50 3.59 -11.34
C VAL A 17 -46.55 4.78 -11.20
N LEU A 18 -46.95 5.87 -10.52
CA LEU A 18 -46.15 7.11 -10.44
C LEU A 18 -45.45 7.34 -9.11
N THR A 19 -45.23 6.29 -8.28
CA THR A 19 -44.62 6.47 -6.94
C THR A 19 -43.41 5.54 -6.68
N CYS A 20 -42.77 4.99 -7.70
CA CYS A 20 -41.56 4.19 -7.52
C CYS A 20 -40.31 4.75 -8.25
N PHE A 21 -40.29 6.04 -8.56
CA PHE A 21 -39.09 6.68 -9.12
C PHE A 21 -38.65 7.80 -8.21
N LEU A 22 -38.19 7.45 -6.99
CA LEU A 22 -37.43 8.42 -6.22
C LEU A 22 -36.44 7.70 -5.28
N ALA A 23 -35.22 8.19 -5.38
CA ALA A 23 -34.13 8.01 -4.43
C ALA A 23 -33.18 6.81 -4.64
N LEU A 24 -32.51 6.76 -5.79
CA LEU A 24 -31.10 6.40 -5.80
C LEU A 24 -30.29 7.70 -5.61
N VAL A 25 -30.29 8.21 -4.40
CA VAL A 25 -29.28 9.18 -3.98
C VAL A 25 -27.99 8.39 -3.83
N PHE A 26 -27.12 8.46 -4.83
CA PHE A 26 -25.72 8.12 -4.69
C PHE A 26 -25.15 9.07 -3.64
N VAL A 27 -25.07 8.59 -2.40
CA VAL A 27 -24.22 9.20 -1.38
C VAL A 27 -22.78 8.91 -1.80
N SER A 28 -22.27 9.71 -2.71
CA SER A 28 -20.83 9.84 -2.91
C SER A 28 -20.28 10.53 -1.67
N GLY A 29 -20.00 9.72 -0.64
CA GLY A 29 -19.27 10.17 0.54
C GLY A 29 -17.89 10.71 0.14
N PRO A 30 -17.29 11.63 0.91
CA PRO A 30 -16.05 12.28 0.54
C PRO A 30 -14.91 11.24 0.49
N VAL A 31 -14.49 10.87 -0.72
CA VAL A 31 -13.31 10.05 -1.04
C VAL A 31 -12.02 10.64 -0.44
N ARG A 32 -12.04 11.88 -0.04
CA ARG A 32 -10.91 12.66 0.45
C ARG A 32 -10.36 12.23 1.83
N SER A 33 -11.21 11.67 2.70
CA SER A 33 -10.81 11.26 4.06
C SER A 33 -9.99 9.96 4.07
N GLN A 34 -10.28 9.04 3.14
CA GLN A 34 -9.61 7.74 3.08
C GLN A 34 -8.17 7.87 2.55
N ASN A 35 -7.92 8.81 1.62
CA ASN A 35 -6.60 9.02 1.03
C ASN A 35 -5.57 9.50 2.05
N GLY A 36 -5.88 10.48 2.90
CA GLY A 36 -4.94 10.97 3.91
C GLY A 36 -4.59 9.94 4.98
N ASN A 37 -5.55 9.06 5.32
CA ASN A 37 -5.30 7.96 6.26
C ASN A 37 -4.37 6.88 5.67
N ASP A 38 -4.53 6.58 4.37
CA ASP A 38 -3.69 5.61 3.68
C ASP A 38 -2.24 6.10 3.53
N GLU A 39 -2.03 7.37 3.18
CA GLU A 39 -0.69 7.96 3.08
C GLU A 39 0.03 7.91 4.43
N THR A 40 -0.65 8.30 5.52
CA THR A 40 -0.10 8.20 6.87
C THR A 40 0.24 6.75 7.24
N LYS A 41 -0.62 5.78 6.86
CA LYS A 41 -0.38 4.35 7.12
C LYS A 41 0.85 3.86 6.36
N ILE A 42 1.03 4.24 5.09
CA ILE A 42 2.19 3.82 4.28
C ILE A 42 3.48 4.43 4.83
N ILE A 43 3.51 5.72 5.18
CA ILE A 43 4.68 6.33 5.84
C ILE A 43 5.03 5.60 7.15
N ALA A 44 4.03 5.20 7.92
CA ALA A 44 4.26 4.42 9.14
C ALA A 44 4.84 3.02 8.83
N LEU A 45 4.41 2.37 7.74
CA LEU A 45 4.93 1.08 7.29
C LEU A 45 6.39 1.20 6.80
N GLU A 46 6.75 2.28 6.08
CA GLU A 46 8.13 2.57 5.70
C GLU A 46 9.04 2.75 6.92
N ASN A 47 8.60 3.51 7.90
CA ASN A 47 9.37 3.68 9.13
C ASN A 47 9.47 2.38 9.96
N LEU A 48 8.40 1.56 9.95
CA LEU A 48 8.41 0.26 10.60
C LEU A 48 9.38 -0.71 9.89
N TRP A 49 9.48 -0.64 8.55
CA TRP A 49 10.46 -1.40 7.77
C TRP A 49 11.88 -1.17 8.29
N ASN A 50 12.29 0.08 8.44
CA ASN A 50 13.62 0.43 8.96
C ASN A 50 13.86 -0.16 10.37
N GLN A 51 12.85 -0.09 11.24
CA GLN A 51 12.95 -0.67 12.58
C GLN A 51 13.08 -2.19 12.57
N MET A 52 12.34 -2.87 11.69
CA MET A 52 12.40 -4.32 11.56
C MET A 52 13.76 -4.79 11.04
N GLN A 53 14.40 -4.04 10.13
CA GLN A 53 15.76 -4.33 9.67
C GLN A 53 16.78 -4.16 10.81
N LEU A 54 16.73 -3.04 11.55
CA LEU A 54 17.60 -2.78 12.71
C LEU A 54 17.46 -3.84 13.82
N GLN A 55 16.27 -4.43 13.97
CA GLN A 55 15.96 -5.43 15.00
C GLN A 55 16.08 -6.87 14.50
N HIS A 56 16.44 -7.09 13.24
CA HIS A 56 16.43 -8.41 12.58
C HIS A 56 15.07 -9.15 12.69
N ASP A 57 13.97 -8.37 12.77
CA ASP A 57 12.61 -8.94 12.91
C ASP A 57 12.01 -9.31 11.54
N ALA A 58 12.53 -10.41 10.97
CA ALA A 58 12.01 -10.97 9.74
C ALA A 58 10.55 -11.45 9.88
N GLY A 59 10.08 -11.77 11.09
CA GLY A 59 8.70 -12.19 11.32
C GLY A 59 7.70 -11.05 11.20
N ALA A 60 8.06 -9.85 11.68
CA ALA A 60 7.26 -8.66 11.47
C ALA A 60 7.34 -8.19 10.00
N MET A 61 8.54 -8.21 9.40
CA MET A 61 8.75 -7.86 7.99
C MET A 61 7.90 -8.72 7.04
N GLU A 62 7.82 -10.02 7.29
CA GLU A 62 7.03 -10.95 6.49
C GLU A 62 5.57 -10.52 6.32
N LYS A 63 4.99 -9.86 7.32
CA LYS A 63 3.57 -9.46 7.35
C LYS A 63 3.25 -8.27 6.47
N ILE A 64 4.24 -7.43 6.17
CA ILE A 64 4.05 -6.24 5.32
C ILE A 64 4.50 -6.47 3.87
N LEU A 65 5.08 -7.64 3.56
CA LEU A 65 5.50 -8.02 2.22
C LEU A 65 4.46 -8.92 1.54
N ASP A 66 4.12 -8.64 0.28
CA ASP A 66 3.30 -9.54 -0.54
C ASP A 66 3.99 -10.89 -0.78
N SER A 67 3.22 -11.92 -1.15
CA SER A 67 3.77 -13.25 -1.50
C SER A 67 4.80 -13.21 -2.62
N ASP A 68 4.59 -12.31 -3.59
CA ASP A 68 5.40 -12.16 -4.79
C ASP A 68 6.39 -10.98 -4.71
N PHE A 69 6.70 -10.53 -3.48
CA PHE A 69 7.65 -9.45 -3.24
C PHE A 69 9.00 -9.69 -3.89
N VAL A 70 9.54 -8.64 -4.51
CA VAL A 70 10.87 -8.62 -5.12
C VAL A 70 11.64 -7.37 -4.64
N LEU A 71 12.91 -7.56 -4.27
CA LEU A 71 13.85 -6.48 -4.01
C LEU A 71 14.91 -6.46 -5.10
N THR A 72 15.19 -5.30 -5.67
CA THR A 72 16.42 -5.05 -6.43
C THR A 72 17.35 -4.21 -5.55
N ASP A 73 18.45 -4.82 -5.15
CA ASP A 73 19.43 -4.20 -4.27
C ASP A 73 20.40 -3.29 -5.04
N TYR A 74 21.14 -2.44 -4.34
CA TYR A 74 22.04 -1.43 -4.92
C TYR A 74 23.27 -2.03 -5.64
N ASP A 75 23.58 -3.30 -5.45
CA ASP A 75 24.59 -4.04 -6.22
C ASP A 75 24.02 -4.72 -7.47
N GLY A 76 22.71 -4.57 -7.70
CA GLY A 76 21.98 -5.20 -8.81
C GLY A 76 21.46 -6.61 -8.50
N ALA A 77 21.67 -7.13 -7.29
CA ALA A 77 21.09 -8.40 -6.89
C ALA A 77 19.56 -8.31 -6.83
N VAL A 78 18.88 -9.37 -7.30
CA VAL A 78 17.43 -9.47 -7.24
C VAL A 78 17.06 -10.56 -6.24
N LEU A 79 16.39 -10.17 -5.15
CA LEU A 79 16.02 -11.04 -4.07
C LEU A 79 14.50 -11.29 -4.07
N SER A 80 14.10 -12.55 -3.92
CA SER A 80 12.74 -12.92 -3.58
C SER A 80 12.44 -12.59 -2.11
N LYS A 81 11.15 -12.57 -1.74
CA LYS A 81 10.72 -12.43 -0.33
C LYS A 81 11.49 -13.35 0.61
N ALA A 82 11.61 -14.64 0.25
CA ALA A 82 12.30 -15.62 1.09
C ALA A 82 13.78 -15.29 1.29
N GLN A 83 14.47 -14.85 0.22
CA GLN A 83 15.88 -14.46 0.28
C GLN A 83 16.08 -13.18 1.09
N PHE A 84 15.21 -12.19 0.92
CA PHE A 84 15.26 -10.95 1.70
C PHE A 84 15.02 -11.22 3.19
N LEU A 85 14.01 -12.02 3.54
CA LEU A 85 13.77 -12.41 4.94
C LEU A 85 14.92 -13.22 5.53
N ALA A 86 15.61 -14.03 4.73
CA ALA A 86 16.82 -14.73 5.18
C ALA A 86 17.98 -13.76 5.46
N ALA A 87 18.14 -12.73 4.61
CA ALA A 87 19.13 -11.67 4.83
C ALA A 87 18.87 -10.88 6.12
N ILE A 88 17.60 -10.55 6.40
CA ILE A 88 17.24 -9.88 7.69
C ILE A 88 17.58 -10.74 8.89
N ARG A 89 17.45 -12.08 8.81
CA ARG A 89 17.81 -13.00 9.91
C ARG A 89 19.33 -13.18 10.09
N ASP A 90 20.13 -12.78 9.11
CA ASP A 90 21.58 -12.93 9.16
C ASP A 90 22.19 -11.87 10.08
N THR A 91 22.58 -12.29 11.27
CA THR A 91 23.21 -11.41 12.26
C THR A 91 24.69 -11.12 11.99
N SER A 92 25.27 -11.64 10.89
CA SER A 92 26.62 -11.26 10.46
C SER A 92 26.66 -9.85 9.84
N ASP A 93 25.51 -9.36 9.40
CA ASP A 93 25.26 -7.96 9.05
C ASP A 93 24.53 -7.27 10.19
N GLN A 94 25.15 -6.23 10.75
CA GLN A 94 24.61 -5.48 11.87
C GLN A 94 24.40 -4.03 11.48
N LEU A 95 23.16 -3.70 11.12
CA LEU A 95 22.73 -2.33 10.91
C LEU A 95 22.75 -1.55 12.24
N THR A 96 23.33 -0.37 12.22
CA THR A 96 23.33 0.59 13.33
C THR A 96 22.55 1.85 13.03
N VAL A 97 22.38 2.14 11.75
CA VAL A 97 21.53 3.21 11.23
C VAL A 97 20.78 2.67 10.03
N GLU A 98 19.48 2.89 10.01
CA GLU A 98 18.58 2.66 8.87
C GLU A 98 17.52 3.73 8.91
N VAL A 99 17.55 4.67 7.96
CA VAL A 99 16.66 5.85 7.93
C VAL A 99 16.19 6.11 6.51
N SER A 100 14.87 6.31 6.37
CA SER A 100 14.24 6.79 5.15
C SER A 100 13.89 8.27 5.31
N GLU A 101 14.34 9.10 4.36
CA GLU A 101 14.18 10.54 4.35
C GLU A 101 13.51 11.02 3.06
N ASP A 102 12.96 12.23 3.06
CA ASP A 102 12.39 12.89 1.88
C ASP A 102 11.33 12.05 1.12
N MET A 103 10.55 11.25 1.85
CA MET A 103 9.56 10.37 1.25
C MET A 103 8.48 11.15 0.50
N LYS A 104 8.18 10.73 -0.73
CA LYS A 104 7.09 11.22 -1.57
C LYS A 104 6.23 10.06 -2.03
N LEU A 105 4.92 10.22 -1.87
CA LEU A 105 3.94 9.21 -2.21
C LEU A 105 3.24 9.59 -3.51
N HIS A 106 3.20 8.66 -4.45
CA HIS A 106 2.52 8.80 -5.74
C HIS A 106 1.41 7.76 -5.81
N ARG A 107 0.17 8.19 -5.59
CA ARG A 107 -0.99 7.31 -5.52
C ARG A 107 -1.60 7.04 -6.90
N HIS A 108 -1.90 5.77 -7.17
CA HIS A 108 -2.61 5.29 -8.36
C HIS A 108 -3.66 4.25 -7.96
N GLY A 109 -4.84 4.73 -7.51
CA GLY A 109 -5.90 3.85 -7.01
C GLY A 109 -5.47 3.08 -5.76
N ASP A 110 -5.46 1.75 -5.86
CA ASP A 110 -5.01 0.83 -4.81
C ASP A 110 -3.49 0.52 -4.87
N THR A 111 -2.74 1.34 -5.60
CA THR A 111 -1.28 1.28 -5.66
C THR A 111 -0.70 2.61 -5.22
N VAL A 112 0.37 2.57 -4.43
CA VAL A 112 1.17 3.74 -4.06
C VAL A 112 2.63 3.44 -4.33
N ILE A 113 3.28 4.34 -5.07
CA ILE A 113 4.73 4.33 -5.25
C ILE A 113 5.31 5.31 -4.24
N VAL A 114 6.23 4.84 -3.40
CA VAL A 114 6.98 5.67 -2.47
C VAL A 114 8.39 5.85 -3.01
N THR A 115 8.84 7.08 -3.09
CA THR A 115 10.24 7.40 -3.41
C THR A 115 10.85 8.16 -2.25
N GLY A 116 12.11 7.89 -1.95
CA GLY A 116 12.82 8.58 -0.86
C GLY A 116 14.33 8.46 -0.96
N ALA A 117 15.01 8.99 0.03
CA ALA A 117 16.42 8.78 0.27
C ALA A 117 16.58 7.74 1.39
N THR A 118 17.61 6.91 1.30
CA THR A 118 18.00 6.01 2.38
C THR A 118 19.40 6.33 2.87
N HIS A 119 19.62 6.14 4.17
CA HIS A 119 20.91 6.25 4.82
C HIS A 119 21.10 5.05 5.75
N GLU A 120 22.06 4.21 5.41
CA GLU A 120 22.39 2.99 6.13
C GLU A 120 23.81 3.08 6.67
N LYS A 121 24.01 2.58 7.88
CA LYS A 121 25.35 2.29 8.47
C LYS A 121 25.30 0.96 9.15
N GLY A 122 26.40 0.24 9.05
CA GLY A 122 26.48 -1.06 9.68
C GLY A 122 27.88 -1.65 9.67
N THR A 123 27.89 -2.93 10.01
CA THR A 123 29.10 -3.77 9.98
C THR A 123 28.74 -5.11 9.38
N ASN A 124 29.33 -5.45 8.24
CA ASN A 124 29.17 -6.76 7.60
C ASN A 124 30.48 -7.54 7.74
N LYS A 125 30.42 -8.71 8.39
CA LYS A 125 31.61 -9.56 8.65
C LYS A 125 32.80 -8.79 9.23
N GLY A 126 32.52 -7.86 10.14
CA GLY A 126 33.53 -7.04 10.82
C GLY A 126 34.03 -5.82 10.02
N LYS A 127 33.49 -5.57 8.82
CA LYS A 127 33.82 -4.39 8.00
C LYS A 127 32.70 -3.35 8.10
N HIS A 128 33.06 -2.14 8.53
CA HIS A 128 32.13 -1.02 8.56
C HIS A 128 31.76 -0.58 7.15
N TYR A 129 30.50 -0.19 6.98
CA TYR A 129 30.01 0.43 5.76
C TYR A 129 29.06 1.59 6.09
N GLU A 130 28.95 2.51 5.15
CA GLU A 130 27.93 3.58 5.12
C GLU A 130 27.45 3.73 3.69
N HIS A 131 26.13 3.62 3.51
CA HIS A 131 25.48 3.80 2.21
C HIS A 131 24.50 4.94 2.26
N ARG A 132 24.47 5.72 1.19
CA ARG A 132 23.43 6.70 0.91
C ARG A 132 22.86 6.43 -0.46
N GLY A 133 21.55 6.38 -0.56
CA GLY A 133 20.90 5.95 -1.78
C GLY A 133 19.55 6.63 -2.00
N ARG A 134 18.89 6.15 -3.03
CA ARG A 134 17.49 6.37 -3.32
C ARG A 134 16.76 5.04 -3.33
N PHE A 135 15.52 5.07 -2.86
CA PHE A 135 14.66 3.91 -2.97
C PHE A 135 13.37 4.24 -3.73
N THR A 136 12.75 3.19 -4.27
CA THR A 136 11.44 3.23 -4.86
C THR A 136 10.70 1.98 -4.45
N ASP A 137 9.69 2.14 -3.61
CA ASP A 137 8.87 1.05 -3.10
C ASP A 137 7.47 1.11 -3.70
N THR A 138 6.92 -0.04 -4.02
CA THR A 138 5.58 -0.17 -4.57
C THR A 138 4.70 -0.91 -3.59
N TRP A 139 3.69 -0.21 -3.09
CA TRP A 139 2.68 -0.73 -2.18
C TRP A 139 1.37 -0.94 -2.90
N ILE A 140 0.73 -2.08 -2.66
CA ILE A 140 -0.62 -2.38 -3.16
C ILE A 140 -1.58 -2.63 -2.00
N ARG A 141 -2.85 -2.29 -2.19
CA ARG A 141 -3.90 -2.67 -1.27
C ARG A 141 -4.48 -4.02 -1.68
N LYS A 142 -4.37 -5.01 -0.80
CA LYS A 142 -4.87 -6.38 -1.00
C LYS A 142 -5.66 -6.79 0.24
N ASN A 143 -6.94 -7.13 0.07
CA ASN A 143 -7.85 -7.49 1.17
C ASN A 143 -7.94 -6.45 2.30
N GLY A 144 -7.85 -5.15 1.96
CA GLY A 144 -7.91 -4.06 2.94
C GLY A 144 -6.58 -3.70 3.61
N GLU A 145 -5.52 -4.49 3.39
CA GLU A 145 -4.17 -4.22 3.91
C GLU A 145 -3.23 -3.72 2.83
N TRP A 146 -2.28 -2.85 3.22
CA TRP A 146 -1.19 -2.41 2.36
C TRP A 146 -0.01 -3.37 2.47
N LEU A 147 0.43 -3.92 1.33
CA LEU A 147 1.56 -4.84 1.21
C LEU A 147 2.56 -4.28 0.19
N CYS A 148 3.85 -4.33 0.52
CA CYS A 148 4.91 -4.00 -0.43
C CYS A 148 5.10 -5.17 -1.41
N VAL A 149 5.08 -4.88 -2.72
CA VAL A 149 5.28 -5.87 -3.78
C VAL A 149 6.63 -5.76 -4.45
N ALA A 150 7.23 -4.57 -4.42
CA ALA A 150 8.55 -4.36 -5.00
C ALA A 150 9.29 -3.25 -4.25
N SER A 151 10.58 -3.42 -4.10
CA SER A 151 11.52 -2.41 -3.62
C SER A 151 12.73 -2.34 -4.55
N HIS A 152 13.23 -1.15 -4.80
CA HIS A 152 14.44 -0.92 -5.57
C HIS A 152 15.33 0.10 -4.87
N LEU A 153 16.57 -0.27 -4.65
CA LEU A 153 17.61 0.56 -4.06
C LEU A 153 18.65 0.96 -5.10
N GLY A 154 19.08 2.22 -5.08
CA GLY A 154 20.16 2.71 -5.91
C GLY A 154 21.10 3.60 -5.11
N LEU A 155 22.41 3.34 -5.17
CA LEU A 155 23.38 4.20 -4.52
C LEU A 155 23.44 5.56 -5.18
N ILE A 156 23.56 6.61 -4.38
CA ILE A 156 23.94 7.92 -4.87
C ILE A 156 25.45 7.87 -5.12
N SER A 157 25.86 8.03 -6.39
CA SER A 157 27.29 8.10 -6.69
C SER A 157 27.94 9.24 -5.92
N LYS A 158 29.09 8.96 -5.35
CA LYS A 158 29.94 9.94 -4.64
C LYS A 158 30.51 10.96 -5.58
#